data_334185a8989c88a2fe84e063a7bbac85
#
_entry.id   334185a8989c88a2fe84e063a7bbac85
#
_cell.length_a   1.000
_cell.length_b   1.000
_cell.length_c   1.000
_cell.angle_alpha   90.00
_cell.angle_beta   90.00
_cell.angle_gamma   90.00
#
_symmetry.space_group_name_H-M   'P 1'
#
loop_
_entity.id
_entity.type
_entity.pdbx_description
1 polymer ?
#
loop_
_entity_poly.entity_id
_entity_poly.type
_entity_poly.pdbx_seq_one_letter_code
_entity_poly.pdbx_strand_id
1 'polypeptide(L)'
;MIKIPTRSIRISGLFLLAASQAFTAQYAFAATVVKVQNNNQLATMIADGNKARMDMSASEYVVIDYKNRKVSMVNPQEKQVMEMSMDSLAGNGASNGAPMVRDSLSRRGAGPAIAGYATHKYSYSVNGKSCGDIYASIDAYHAKGMKELLKAMRTMVDQQRSMLGGLAGMMDDCMLADMQMVDRVENIGIPMRTVKNGRIESEVRSIQTDVSIPADTFAIPASYKKVSVEQQMQQASRTMQQAPQQVPPGTQDMMRQMQQPGQMTPEM
;
A
#
# COMPACT_ATOMS: atom_id res chain seq x y z
N MET A 1 4.24 -96.06 -20.49
CA MET A 1 3.09 -95.26 -20.05
C MET A 1 3.63 -94.21 -19.09
N ILE A 2 3.79 -92.96 -19.60
CA ILE A 2 4.36 -91.88 -18.81
C ILE A 2 3.21 -90.89 -18.56
N LYS A 3 2.87 -90.67 -17.27
CA LYS A 3 1.83 -89.69 -16.82
C LYS A 3 2.47 -88.32 -16.64
N ILE A 4 1.99 -87.39 -17.41
CA ILE A 4 2.34 -85.92 -17.26
C ILE A 4 1.37 -85.28 -16.35
N PRO A 5 1.79 -84.58 -15.28
CA PRO A 5 0.87 -83.83 -14.40
C PRO A 5 0.65 -82.42 -14.98
N THR A 6 -0.64 -82.05 -15.16
CA THR A 6 -1.12 -80.71 -15.51
C THR A 6 -1.00 -79.76 -14.32
N ARG A 7 -0.11 -78.76 -14.41
CA ARG A 7 0.00 -77.65 -13.47
C ARG A 7 -0.93 -76.51 -13.93
N SER A 8 -1.92 -76.20 -13.16
CA SER A 8 -2.79 -75.01 -13.31
C SER A 8 -2.05 -73.77 -12.87
N ILE A 9 -1.81 -72.85 -13.79
CA ILE A 9 -1.24 -71.50 -13.52
C ILE A 9 -2.38 -70.59 -13.11
N ARG A 10 -2.39 -70.18 -11.85
CA ARG A 10 -3.26 -69.10 -11.37
C ARG A 10 -2.60 -67.75 -11.75
N ILE A 11 -3.23 -67.05 -12.70
CA ILE A 11 -2.84 -65.66 -13.07
C ILE A 11 -3.52 -64.75 -12.04
N SER A 12 -2.72 -64.28 -11.08
CA SER A 12 -3.15 -63.20 -10.18
C SER A 12 -3.07 -61.85 -10.95
N GLY A 13 -4.25 -61.34 -11.31
CA GLY A 13 -4.33 -60.03 -11.95
C GLY A 13 -3.94 -58.93 -10.98
N LEU A 14 -2.79 -58.28 -11.24
CA LEU A 14 -2.34 -57.09 -10.57
C LEU A 14 -3.07 -55.89 -11.19
N PHE A 15 -4.11 -55.38 -10.54
CA PHE A 15 -4.76 -54.12 -10.92
C PHE A 15 -3.81 -52.95 -10.56
N LEU A 16 -3.14 -52.41 -11.55
CA LEU A 16 -2.43 -51.14 -11.48
C LEU A 16 -3.47 -50.03 -11.50
N LEU A 17 -3.82 -49.48 -10.31
CA LEU A 17 -4.52 -48.21 -10.14
C LEU A 17 -3.57 -47.11 -10.58
N ALA A 18 -3.67 -46.68 -11.83
CA ALA A 18 -3.06 -45.42 -12.30
C ALA A 18 -3.80 -44.25 -11.64
N ALA A 19 -3.25 -43.72 -10.55
CA ALA A 19 -3.66 -42.46 -9.99
C ALA A 19 -3.29 -41.35 -10.98
N SER A 20 -4.25 -40.93 -11.82
CA SER A 20 -4.15 -39.72 -12.64
C SER A 20 -4.14 -38.52 -11.70
N GLN A 21 -2.95 -38.02 -11.39
CA GLN A 21 -2.80 -36.71 -10.76
C GLN A 21 -3.22 -35.68 -11.81
N ALA A 22 -4.45 -35.15 -11.67
CA ALA A 22 -4.88 -33.97 -12.40
C ALA A 22 -4.00 -32.81 -11.92
N PHE A 23 -2.98 -32.47 -12.69
CA PHE A 23 -2.28 -31.21 -12.57
C PHE A 23 -3.31 -30.12 -12.91
N THR A 24 -3.92 -29.52 -11.91
CA THR A 24 -4.65 -28.26 -12.09
C THR A 24 -3.60 -27.23 -12.51
N ALA A 25 -3.58 -26.88 -13.79
CA ALA A 25 -2.81 -25.78 -14.30
C ALA A 25 -3.25 -24.53 -13.52
N GLN A 26 -2.45 -24.09 -12.56
CA GLN A 26 -2.63 -22.82 -11.90
C GLN A 26 -2.31 -21.77 -12.96
N TYR A 27 -3.35 -21.11 -13.47
CA TYR A 27 -3.17 -20.00 -14.39
C TYR A 27 -2.39 -18.91 -13.67
N ALA A 28 -1.14 -18.75 -14.08
CA ALA A 28 -0.30 -17.66 -13.60
C ALA A 28 -0.65 -16.41 -14.39
N PHE A 29 -0.86 -15.31 -13.69
CA PHE A 29 -1.10 -14.01 -14.30
C PHE A 29 0.22 -13.27 -14.42
N ALA A 30 0.41 -12.57 -15.55
CA ALA A 30 1.53 -11.66 -15.72
C ALA A 30 1.29 -10.39 -14.91
N ALA A 31 2.16 -10.11 -13.98
CA ALA A 31 2.04 -8.96 -13.08
C ALA A 31 3.30 -8.09 -13.09
N THR A 32 3.16 -6.87 -12.64
CA THR A 32 4.27 -6.00 -12.26
C THR A 32 4.45 -6.04 -10.76
N VAL A 33 5.67 -6.30 -10.32
CA VAL A 33 6.06 -6.35 -8.90
C VAL A 33 7.08 -5.26 -8.62
N VAL A 34 6.75 -4.39 -7.68
CA VAL A 34 7.61 -3.30 -7.21
C VAL A 34 7.96 -3.53 -5.75
N LYS A 35 9.25 -3.44 -5.43
CA LYS A 35 9.74 -3.49 -4.05
C LYS A 35 10.31 -2.14 -3.68
N VAL A 36 9.83 -1.58 -2.56
CA VAL A 36 10.26 -0.27 -2.05
C VAL A 36 10.76 -0.44 -0.63
N GLN A 37 11.96 0.02 -0.37
CA GLN A 37 12.51 0.14 0.98
C GLN A 37 12.07 1.49 1.55
N ASN A 38 11.28 1.49 2.60
CA ASN A 38 10.89 2.67 3.37
C ASN A 38 11.56 2.58 4.74
N ASN A 39 12.57 3.40 4.98
CA ASN A 39 13.41 3.26 6.19
C ASN A 39 13.91 1.80 6.33
N ASN A 40 13.44 1.09 7.38
CA ASN A 40 13.83 -0.30 7.66
C ASN A 40 12.79 -1.34 7.19
N GLN A 41 11.72 -0.91 6.53
CA GLN A 41 10.66 -1.81 6.08
C GLN A 41 10.66 -1.96 4.57
N LEU A 42 10.55 -3.19 4.09
CA LEU A 42 10.37 -3.51 2.67
C LEU A 42 8.89 -3.66 2.38
N ALA A 43 8.35 -2.76 1.59
CA ALA A 43 7.00 -2.84 1.05
C ALA A 43 7.03 -3.52 -0.33
N THR A 44 6.04 -4.35 -0.63
CA THR A 44 5.88 -4.97 -1.93
C THR A 44 4.53 -4.57 -2.52
N MET A 45 4.55 -4.17 -3.78
CA MET A 45 3.35 -3.84 -4.55
C MET A 45 3.29 -4.74 -5.76
N ILE A 46 2.10 -5.30 -6.05
CA ILE A 46 1.85 -6.22 -7.16
C ILE A 46 0.61 -5.73 -7.91
N ALA A 47 0.68 -5.65 -9.24
CA ALA A 47 -0.47 -5.29 -10.07
C ALA A 47 -0.53 -6.16 -11.32
N ASP A 48 -1.74 -6.64 -11.69
CA ASP A 48 -2.00 -7.44 -12.89
C ASP A 48 -2.85 -6.70 -13.95
N GLY A 49 -3.10 -5.41 -13.74
CA GLY A 49 -3.95 -4.57 -14.60
C GLY A 49 -5.42 -4.52 -14.17
N ASN A 50 -5.94 -5.55 -13.49
CA ASN A 50 -7.30 -5.58 -12.94
C ASN A 50 -7.32 -5.37 -11.43
N LYS A 51 -6.27 -5.80 -10.76
CA LYS A 51 -6.11 -5.73 -9.31
C LYS A 51 -4.71 -5.24 -8.94
N ALA A 52 -4.61 -4.64 -7.77
CA ALA A 52 -3.33 -4.39 -7.12
C ALA A 52 -3.37 -4.92 -5.67
N ARG A 53 -2.21 -5.34 -5.20
CA ARG A 53 -1.97 -5.67 -3.79
C ARG A 53 -0.76 -4.88 -3.31
N MET A 54 -0.88 -4.32 -2.11
CA MET A 54 0.20 -3.61 -1.44
C MET A 54 0.39 -4.20 -0.06
N ASP A 55 1.52 -4.85 0.17
CA ASP A 55 1.91 -5.36 1.48
C ASP A 55 2.55 -4.20 2.27
N MET A 56 1.80 -3.65 3.23
CA MET A 56 2.21 -2.49 4.01
C MET A 56 3.10 -2.87 5.19
N SER A 57 2.84 -4.04 5.77
CA SER A 57 3.61 -4.62 6.87
C SER A 57 3.47 -6.15 6.85
N ALA A 58 4.11 -6.84 7.79
CA ALA A 58 3.91 -8.28 7.98
C ALA A 58 2.48 -8.64 8.42
N SER A 59 1.73 -7.67 8.96
CA SER A 59 0.40 -7.87 9.53
C SER A 59 -0.74 -7.27 8.70
N GLU A 60 -0.43 -6.51 7.65
CA GLU A 60 -1.46 -5.78 6.90
C GLU A 60 -1.12 -5.66 5.43
N TYR A 61 -2.13 -5.91 4.60
CA TYR A 61 -2.04 -5.63 3.16
C TYR A 61 -3.36 -5.07 2.63
N VAL A 62 -3.26 -4.38 1.51
CA VAL A 62 -4.42 -3.81 0.80
C VAL A 62 -4.58 -4.51 -0.53
N VAL A 63 -5.81 -4.89 -0.88
CA VAL A 63 -6.18 -5.36 -2.22
C VAL A 63 -7.13 -4.35 -2.84
N ILE A 64 -6.80 -3.92 -4.04
CA ILE A 64 -7.62 -3.01 -4.85
C ILE A 64 -8.13 -3.79 -6.06
N ASP A 65 -9.44 -3.83 -6.23
CA ASP A 65 -10.13 -4.42 -7.37
C ASP A 65 -10.72 -3.29 -8.21
N TYR A 66 -10.04 -2.95 -9.32
CA TYR A 66 -10.43 -1.84 -10.19
C TYR A 66 -11.75 -2.10 -10.91
N LYS A 67 -11.99 -3.38 -11.29
CA LYS A 67 -13.21 -3.78 -11.99
C LYS A 67 -14.44 -3.63 -11.10
N ASN A 68 -14.32 -4.05 -9.85
CA ASN A 68 -15.41 -3.99 -8.88
C ASN A 68 -15.40 -2.70 -8.06
N ARG A 69 -14.47 -1.76 -8.34
CA ARG A 69 -14.30 -0.47 -7.65
C ARG A 69 -14.24 -0.63 -6.12
N LYS A 70 -13.45 -1.59 -5.66
CA LYS A 70 -13.40 -2.01 -4.26
C LYS A 70 -11.96 -1.95 -3.74
N VAL A 71 -11.82 -1.45 -2.51
CA VAL A 71 -10.60 -1.48 -1.72
C VAL A 71 -10.85 -2.35 -0.49
N SER A 72 -9.96 -3.28 -0.23
CA SER A 72 -10.02 -4.19 0.91
C SER A 72 -8.74 -4.07 1.71
N MET A 73 -8.84 -3.58 2.94
CA MET A 73 -7.74 -3.61 3.91
C MET A 73 -7.84 -4.90 4.71
N VAL A 74 -6.78 -5.68 4.72
CA VAL A 74 -6.77 -7.03 5.28
C VAL A 74 -5.76 -7.12 6.41
N ASN A 75 -6.23 -7.59 7.56
CA ASN A 75 -5.39 -7.95 8.70
C ASN A 75 -5.41 -9.49 8.86
N PRO A 76 -4.37 -10.20 8.40
CA PRO A 76 -4.29 -11.65 8.49
C PRO A 76 -4.19 -12.18 9.93
N GLN A 77 -3.59 -11.40 10.84
CA GLN A 77 -3.41 -11.82 12.24
C GLN A 77 -4.76 -11.87 12.97
N GLU A 78 -5.60 -10.86 12.74
CA GLU A 78 -6.94 -10.78 13.32
C GLU A 78 -7.99 -11.50 12.47
N LYS A 79 -7.61 -12.00 11.27
CA LYS A 79 -8.52 -12.59 10.28
C LYS A 79 -9.69 -11.66 9.97
N GLN A 80 -9.38 -10.39 9.77
CA GLN A 80 -10.36 -9.35 9.49
C GLN A 80 -10.10 -8.72 8.13
N VAL A 81 -11.18 -8.25 7.51
CA VAL A 81 -11.15 -7.47 6.27
C VAL A 81 -12.12 -6.31 6.37
N MET A 82 -11.62 -5.12 6.06
CA MET A 82 -12.43 -3.92 5.91
C MET A 82 -12.58 -3.62 4.43
N GLU A 83 -13.81 -3.64 3.93
CA GLU A 83 -14.13 -3.39 2.53
C GLU A 83 -14.74 -2.00 2.37
N MET A 84 -14.24 -1.25 1.39
CA MET A 84 -14.73 0.09 1.04
C MET A 84 -14.95 0.18 -0.47
N SER A 85 -15.97 0.93 -0.88
CA SER A 85 -16.14 1.30 -2.29
C SER A 85 -15.16 2.41 -2.66
N MET A 86 -14.54 2.33 -3.84
CA MET A 86 -13.74 3.45 -4.37
C MET A 86 -14.58 4.71 -4.57
N ASP A 87 -15.89 4.57 -4.79
CA ASP A 87 -16.80 5.72 -4.93
C ASP A 87 -17.04 6.42 -3.59
N SER A 88 -17.13 5.66 -2.50
CA SER A 88 -17.24 6.26 -1.16
C SER A 88 -15.96 6.98 -0.75
N LEU A 89 -14.81 6.52 -1.25
CA LEU A 89 -13.52 7.19 -1.03
C LEU A 89 -13.42 8.50 -1.82
N ALA A 90 -14.00 8.55 -3.02
CA ALA A 90 -14.03 9.74 -3.86
C ALA A 90 -15.12 10.76 -3.46
N GLY A 91 -16.26 10.28 -2.96
CA GLY A 91 -17.46 11.10 -2.72
C GLY A 91 -17.43 11.95 -1.45
N ASN A 92 -16.71 11.55 -0.42
CA ASN A 92 -16.65 12.28 0.85
C ASN A 92 -15.58 13.39 0.89
N GLY A 93 -14.77 13.51 -0.17
CA GLY A 93 -13.66 14.47 -0.26
C GLY A 93 -13.93 15.71 -1.10
N ALA A 94 -15.18 15.90 -1.61
CA ALA A 94 -15.43 16.90 -2.66
C ALA A 94 -15.46 18.36 -2.21
N SER A 95 -15.26 18.69 -0.94
CA SER A 95 -15.45 20.08 -0.55
C SER A 95 -14.34 20.78 0.22
N ASN A 96 -13.47 20.08 0.91
CA ASN A 96 -12.39 20.74 1.63
C ASN A 96 -11.12 19.87 1.61
N GLY A 97 -10.52 19.70 0.44
CA GLY A 97 -9.21 19.06 0.33
C GLY A 97 -8.22 19.69 1.30
N ALA A 98 -7.30 18.88 1.83
CA ALA A 98 -6.20 19.42 2.63
C ALA A 98 -5.63 20.65 1.91
N PRO A 99 -5.36 21.75 2.63
CA PRO A 99 -4.84 22.95 2.01
C PRO A 99 -3.62 22.60 1.18
N MET A 100 -3.67 22.97 -0.09
CA MET A 100 -2.52 22.82 -0.96
C MET A 100 -1.46 23.81 -0.55
N VAL A 101 -0.29 23.32 -0.19
CA VAL A 101 0.86 24.21 0.07
C VAL A 101 1.46 24.65 -1.27
N ARG A 102 1.94 25.88 -1.29
CA ARG A 102 2.71 26.38 -2.45
C ARG A 102 4.13 25.84 -2.35
N ASP A 103 4.33 24.68 -2.97
CA ASP A 103 5.64 24.08 -3.08
C ASP A 103 6.37 24.53 -4.36
N SER A 104 7.69 24.51 -4.34
CA SER A 104 8.54 24.64 -5.51
C SER A 104 9.31 23.36 -5.75
N LEU A 105 9.35 22.93 -7.01
CA LEU A 105 10.09 21.77 -7.46
C LEU A 105 11.09 22.20 -8.54
N SER A 106 12.38 22.01 -8.25
CA SER A 106 13.48 22.43 -9.13
C SER A 106 14.28 21.23 -9.59
N ARG A 107 14.39 21.03 -10.92
CA ARG A 107 15.25 20.00 -11.50
C ARG A 107 16.72 20.37 -11.30
N ARG A 108 17.51 19.43 -10.79
CA ARG A 108 18.94 19.62 -10.47
C ARG A 108 19.89 18.87 -11.41
N GLY A 109 19.36 18.10 -12.35
CA GLY A 109 20.16 17.35 -13.33
C GLY A 109 19.90 15.84 -13.28
N ALA A 110 20.83 15.07 -13.87
CA ALA A 110 20.77 13.61 -13.85
C ALA A 110 21.07 13.08 -12.45
N GLY A 111 20.41 12.01 -12.07
CA GLY A 111 20.68 11.23 -10.87
C GLY A 111 21.32 9.88 -11.19
N PRO A 112 21.65 9.06 -10.17
CA PRO A 112 22.13 7.71 -10.37
C PRO A 112 20.99 6.84 -10.95
N ALA A 113 21.35 5.78 -11.65
CA ALA A 113 20.37 4.76 -12.00
C ALA A 113 19.88 4.03 -10.73
N ILE A 114 18.55 3.82 -10.61
CA ILE A 114 17.93 3.16 -9.47
C ILE A 114 17.02 2.05 -10.00
N ALA A 115 17.15 0.85 -9.49
CA ALA A 115 16.42 -0.34 -9.96
C ALA A 115 16.51 -0.54 -11.50
N GLY A 116 17.63 -0.14 -12.13
CA GLY A 116 17.86 -0.25 -13.57
C GLY A 116 17.32 0.91 -14.41
N TYR A 117 16.66 1.91 -13.81
CA TYR A 117 16.07 3.06 -14.50
C TYR A 117 16.90 4.32 -14.31
N ALA A 118 17.09 5.10 -15.39
CA ALA A 118 17.70 6.42 -15.31
C ALA A 118 16.82 7.37 -14.49
N THR A 119 17.43 8.24 -13.68
CA THR A 119 16.69 9.19 -12.86
C THR A 119 17.14 10.62 -13.10
N HIS A 120 16.23 11.54 -12.77
CA HIS A 120 16.56 12.98 -12.61
C HIS A 120 16.36 13.38 -11.16
N LYS A 121 17.31 14.17 -10.67
CA LYS A 121 17.25 14.75 -9.33
C LYS A 121 16.39 16.01 -9.35
N TYR A 122 15.49 16.11 -8.39
CA TYR A 122 14.66 17.28 -8.10
C TYR A 122 14.83 17.65 -6.63
N SER A 123 14.96 18.96 -6.34
CA SER A 123 14.86 19.49 -4.97
C SER A 123 13.50 20.15 -4.82
N TYR A 124 12.82 19.93 -3.70
CA TYR A 124 11.55 20.58 -3.41
C TYR A 124 11.58 21.33 -2.09
N SER A 125 10.83 22.42 -2.03
CA SER A 125 10.75 23.30 -0.87
C SER A 125 9.36 23.91 -0.75
N VAL A 126 8.98 24.32 0.46
CA VAL A 126 7.75 25.05 0.76
C VAL A 126 8.13 26.33 1.51
N ASN A 127 7.63 27.49 1.06
CA ASN A 127 7.90 28.76 1.69
C ASN A 127 9.41 29.03 1.90
N GLY A 128 10.27 28.57 0.98
CA GLY A 128 11.73 28.68 1.07
C GLY A 128 12.42 27.67 1.99
N LYS A 129 11.66 26.88 2.79
CA LYS A 129 12.21 25.80 3.61
C LYS A 129 12.41 24.55 2.72
N SER A 130 13.63 24.01 2.68
CA SER A 130 13.91 22.76 1.96
C SER A 130 13.18 21.58 2.61
N CYS A 131 12.47 20.79 1.81
CA CYS A 131 11.80 19.56 2.25
C CYS A 131 12.58 18.30 1.87
N GLY A 132 13.44 18.37 0.87
CA GLY A 132 14.28 17.25 0.47
C GLY A 132 14.59 17.19 -1.02
N ASP A 133 15.10 16.04 -1.42
CA ASP A 133 15.42 15.71 -2.80
C ASP A 133 14.67 14.44 -3.23
N ILE A 134 14.25 14.42 -4.49
CA ILE A 134 13.60 13.27 -5.13
C ILE A 134 14.41 12.90 -6.36
N TYR A 135 14.68 11.63 -6.53
CA TYR A 135 15.21 11.07 -7.76
C TYR A 135 14.06 10.35 -8.47
N ALA A 136 13.60 10.91 -9.58
CA ALA A 136 12.43 10.41 -10.30
C ALA A 136 12.79 9.89 -11.68
N SER A 137 12.03 8.89 -12.17
CA SER A 137 12.22 8.25 -13.48
C SER A 137 10.93 8.25 -14.28
N ILE A 138 10.96 8.89 -15.45
CA ILE A 138 9.87 8.86 -16.41
C ILE A 138 9.79 7.51 -17.12
N ASP A 139 10.93 6.84 -17.34
CA ASP A 139 10.97 5.53 -17.95
C ASP A 139 10.32 4.47 -17.06
N ALA A 140 10.55 4.56 -15.73
CA ALA A 140 9.88 3.72 -14.76
C ALA A 140 8.35 3.98 -14.73
N TYR A 141 7.91 5.24 -14.92
CA TYR A 141 6.49 5.58 -15.04
C TYR A 141 5.82 4.89 -16.24
N HIS A 142 6.54 4.73 -17.33
CA HIS A 142 6.06 4.05 -18.54
C HIS A 142 6.21 2.54 -18.51
N ALA A 143 6.84 1.97 -17.48
CA ALA A 143 6.93 0.53 -17.33
C ALA A 143 5.54 -0.10 -17.22
N LYS A 144 5.39 -1.29 -17.80
CA LYS A 144 4.12 -2.01 -17.85
C LYS A 144 3.52 -2.18 -16.44
N GLY A 145 2.23 -1.92 -16.27
CA GLY A 145 1.51 -2.05 -15.00
C GLY A 145 1.74 -0.95 -13.99
N MET A 146 2.66 -0.01 -14.25
CA MET A 146 2.96 1.07 -13.29
C MET A 146 1.85 2.11 -13.22
N LYS A 147 1.15 2.40 -14.32
CA LYS A 147 0.04 3.37 -14.33
C LYS A 147 -1.12 2.91 -13.44
N GLU A 148 -1.45 1.63 -13.48
CA GLU A 148 -2.49 1.02 -12.66
C GLU A 148 -2.11 1.09 -11.18
N LEU A 149 -0.86 0.78 -10.86
CA LEU A 149 -0.33 0.85 -9.49
C LEU A 149 -0.37 2.28 -8.94
N LEU A 150 0.05 3.26 -9.75
CA LEU A 150 0.01 4.68 -9.38
C LEU A 150 -1.41 5.20 -9.20
N LYS A 151 -2.35 4.74 -10.03
CA LYS A 151 -3.77 5.07 -9.85
C LYS A 151 -4.29 4.59 -8.50
N ALA A 152 -3.89 3.38 -8.08
CA ALA A 152 -4.20 2.86 -6.76
C ALA A 152 -3.63 3.75 -5.64
N MET A 153 -2.35 4.06 -5.73
CA MET A 153 -1.69 4.92 -4.76
C MET A 153 -2.35 6.30 -4.68
N ARG A 154 -2.69 6.91 -5.82
CA ARG A 154 -3.38 8.20 -5.87
C ARG A 154 -4.71 8.13 -5.12
N THR A 155 -5.53 7.11 -5.37
CA THR A 155 -6.81 6.92 -4.68
C THR A 155 -6.62 6.86 -3.16
N MET A 156 -5.58 6.17 -2.67
CA MET A 156 -5.28 6.09 -1.23
C MET A 156 -4.81 7.43 -0.66
N VAL A 157 -3.95 8.15 -1.39
CA VAL A 157 -3.49 9.49 -0.97
C VAL A 157 -4.65 10.49 -0.93
N ASP A 158 -5.53 10.46 -1.92
CA ASP A 158 -6.71 11.34 -1.95
C ASP A 158 -7.66 11.05 -0.78
N GLN A 159 -7.85 9.79 -0.42
CA GLN A 159 -8.58 9.41 0.79
C GLN A 159 -7.89 9.94 2.05
N GLN A 160 -6.59 9.75 2.17
CA GLN A 160 -5.84 10.26 3.32
C GLN A 160 -5.96 11.79 3.43
N ARG A 161 -5.85 12.51 2.31
CA ARG A 161 -6.06 13.97 2.26
C ARG A 161 -7.44 14.36 2.76
N SER A 162 -8.49 13.65 2.34
CA SER A 162 -9.87 13.96 2.75
C SER A 162 -10.08 13.74 4.25
N MET A 163 -9.48 12.70 4.83
CA MET A 163 -9.54 12.44 6.27
C MET A 163 -8.76 13.46 7.09
N LEU A 164 -7.66 13.98 6.56
CA LEU A 164 -6.78 14.93 7.23
C LEU A 164 -7.20 16.39 7.01
N GLY A 165 -8.18 16.67 6.15
CA GLY A 165 -8.56 18.03 5.76
C GLY A 165 -8.84 18.97 6.94
N GLY A 166 -9.46 18.47 8.02
CA GLY A 166 -9.67 19.24 9.26
C GLY A 166 -8.42 19.44 10.12
N LEU A 167 -7.38 18.63 9.92
CA LEU A 167 -6.12 18.64 10.70
C LEU A 167 -4.95 19.23 9.91
N ALA A 168 -5.16 19.57 8.66
CA ALA A 168 -4.08 20.01 7.75
C ALA A 168 -3.34 21.25 8.25
N GLY A 169 -4.03 22.15 8.96
CA GLY A 169 -3.40 23.32 9.59
C GLY A 169 -2.43 23.00 10.73
N MET A 170 -2.44 21.77 11.22
CA MET A 170 -1.54 21.26 12.27
C MET A 170 -0.39 20.42 11.69
N MET A 171 -0.39 20.15 10.37
CA MET A 171 0.62 19.34 9.70
C MET A 171 1.81 20.20 9.27
N ASP A 172 3.01 19.61 9.23
CA ASP A 172 4.17 20.25 8.64
C ASP A 172 3.98 20.45 7.13
N ASP A 173 4.34 21.62 6.64
CA ASP A 173 4.20 21.98 5.23
C ASP A 173 4.89 21.02 4.28
N CYS A 174 6.04 20.46 4.68
CA CYS A 174 6.74 19.46 3.86
C CYS A 174 5.97 18.14 3.77
N MET A 175 5.25 17.75 4.82
CA MET A 175 4.37 16.56 4.79
C MET A 175 3.20 16.76 3.82
N LEU A 176 2.62 17.97 3.79
CA LEU A 176 1.59 18.33 2.82
C LEU A 176 2.14 18.31 1.38
N ALA A 177 3.37 18.84 1.17
CA ALA A 177 4.03 18.80 -0.12
C ALA A 177 4.33 17.36 -0.59
N ASP A 178 4.71 16.46 0.33
CA ASP A 178 4.91 15.04 0.01
C ASP A 178 3.62 14.39 -0.52
N MET A 179 2.49 14.66 0.10
CA MET A 179 1.20 14.16 -0.39
C MET A 179 0.82 14.73 -1.76
N GLN A 180 1.26 15.96 -2.09
CA GLN A 180 1.04 16.56 -3.41
C GLN A 180 1.94 15.95 -4.49
N MET A 181 3.02 15.26 -4.12
CA MET A 181 3.97 14.71 -5.08
C MET A 181 3.34 13.68 -6.03
N VAL A 182 2.31 12.94 -5.57
CA VAL A 182 1.58 11.99 -6.42
C VAL A 182 0.94 12.65 -7.64
N ASP A 183 0.59 13.94 -7.55
CA ASP A 183 -0.01 14.70 -8.66
C ASP A 183 1.01 15.09 -9.73
N ARG A 184 2.31 14.98 -9.42
CA ARG A 184 3.41 15.37 -10.31
C ARG A 184 4.04 14.20 -11.06
N VAL A 185 3.69 12.94 -10.72
CA VAL A 185 4.34 11.74 -11.29
C VAL A 185 4.21 11.65 -12.81
N GLU A 186 3.14 12.20 -13.39
CA GLU A 186 2.98 12.24 -14.85
C GLU A 186 4.03 13.14 -15.53
N ASN A 187 4.50 14.17 -14.85
CA ASN A 187 5.44 15.16 -15.39
C ASN A 187 6.90 14.84 -15.09
N ILE A 188 7.18 14.28 -13.91
CA ILE A 188 8.56 14.05 -13.46
C ILE A 188 8.95 12.57 -13.44
N GLY A 189 7.96 11.67 -13.55
CA GLY A 189 8.14 10.23 -13.37
C GLY A 189 7.95 9.79 -11.93
N ILE A 190 8.16 8.51 -11.68
CA ILE A 190 8.00 7.89 -10.36
C ILE A 190 9.15 8.30 -9.45
N PRO A 191 8.88 8.70 -8.20
CA PRO A 191 9.91 8.82 -7.18
C PRO A 191 10.61 7.48 -6.93
N MET A 192 11.84 7.34 -7.42
CA MET A 192 12.67 6.14 -7.25
C MET A 192 13.47 6.17 -5.96
N ARG A 193 13.77 7.38 -5.45
CA ARG A 193 14.40 7.61 -4.16
C ARG A 193 13.98 8.96 -3.62
N THR A 194 13.64 9.00 -2.33
CA THR A 194 13.42 10.24 -1.58
C THR A 194 14.48 10.39 -0.52
N VAL A 195 15.05 11.59 -0.42
CA VAL A 195 16.08 11.95 0.55
C VAL A 195 15.61 13.14 1.36
N LYS A 196 15.53 12.99 2.68
CA LYS A 196 15.22 14.07 3.63
C LYS A 196 16.30 14.19 4.67
N ASN A 197 16.70 15.42 4.95
CA ASN A 197 17.78 15.71 5.92
C ASN A 197 19.07 14.90 5.64
N GLY A 198 19.39 14.71 4.35
CA GLY A 198 20.56 13.95 3.91
C GLY A 198 20.46 12.42 4.06
N ARG A 199 19.29 11.89 4.48
CA ARG A 199 19.06 10.44 4.66
C ARG A 199 18.07 9.95 3.62
N ILE A 200 18.32 8.74 3.11
CA ILE A 200 17.35 8.05 2.25
C ILE A 200 16.17 7.62 3.11
N GLU A 201 14.99 8.17 2.81
CA GLU A 201 13.73 7.83 3.47
C GLU A 201 13.03 6.66 2.75
N SER A 202 13.03 6.71 1.42
CA SER A 202 12.49 5.63 0.59
C SER A 202 13.34 5.40 -0.65
N GLU A 203 13.39 4.15 -1.12
CA GLU A 203 14.08 3.77 -2.35
C GLU A 203 13.43 2.56 -3.01
N VAL A 204 13.17 2.65 -4.30
CA VAL A 204 12.74 1.51 -5.11
C VAL A 204 13.90 0.55 -5.28
N ARG A 205 13.75 -0.68 -4.81
CA ARG A 205 14.78 -1.74 -4.90
C ARG A 205 14.69 -2.52 -6.20
N SER A 206 13.47 -2.75 -6.68
CA SER A 206 13.26 -3.43 -7.96
C SER A 206 11.91 -3.10 -8.55
N ILE A 207 11.85 -3.10 -9.89
CA ILE A 207 10.62 -3.11 -10.69
C ILE A 207 10.76 -4.29 -11.65
N GLN A 208 9.89 -5.27 -11.54
CA GLN A 208 9.87 -6.47 -12.39
C GLN A 208 8.51 -6.52 -13.10
N THR A 209 8.53 -6.58 -14.42
CA THR A 209 7.33 -6.69 -15.26
C THR A 209 7.17 -8.12 -15.75
N ASP A 210 5.95 -8.49 -16.13
CA ASP A 210 5.63 -9.82 -16.68
C ASP A 210 5.98 -10.98 -15.75
N VAL A 211 5.95 -10.75 -14.45
CA VAL A 211 6.20 -11.77 -13.42
C VAL A 211 4.99 -12.68 -13.33
N SER A 212 5.24 -13.99 -13.38
CA SER A 212 4.22 -15.00 -13.11
C SER A 212 3.92 -15.04 -11.61
N ILE A 213 2.68 -14.75 -11.23
CA ILE A 213 2.23 -14.74 -9.83
C ILE A 213 1.21 -15.85 -9.57
N PRO A 214 1.11 -16.39 -8.33
CA PRO A 214 0.09 -17.33 -7.95
C PRO A 214 -1.32 -16.78 -8.18
N ALA A 215 -2.27 -17.62 -8.56
CA ALA A 215 -3.65 -17.22 -8.86
C ALA A 215 -4.38 -16.64 -7.63
N ASP A 216 -3.95 -16.99 -6.43
CA ASP A 216 -4.50 -16.55 -5.16
C ASP A 216 -3.83 -15.29 -4.59
N THR A 217 -2.88 -14.68 -5.31
CA THR A 217 -2.15 -13.49 -4.85
C THR A 217 -3.09 -12.37 -4.37
N PHE A 218 -4.23 -12.19 -5.03
CA PHE A 218 -5.23 -11.17 -4.69
C PHE A 218 -6.43 -11.74 -3.93
N ALA A 219 -6.39 -13.03 -3.55
CA ALA A 219 -7.49 -13.67 -2.85
C ALA A 219 -7.51 -13.23 -1.37
N ILE A 220 -8.71 -12.97 -0.88
CA ILE A 220 -8.96 -12.73 0.54
C ILE A 220 -9.73 -13.95 1.04
N PRO A 221 -9.24 -14.64 2.09
CA PRO A 221 -9.91 -15.83 2.60
C PRO A 221 -11.37 -15.54 3.01
N ALA A 222 -12.31 -16.36 2.54
CA ALA A 222 -13.74 -16.19 2.84
C ALA A 222 -14.06 -16.32 4.34
N SER A 223 -13.16 -16.92 5.11
CA SER A 223 -13.28 -17.08 6.56
C SER A 223 -12.98 -15.80 7.34
N TYR A 224 -12.45 -14.75 6.68
CA TYR A 224 -12.12 -13.49 7.35
C TYR A 224 -13.41 -12.72 7.68
N LYS A 225 -13.47 -12.21 8.90
CA LYS A 225 -14.60 -11.41 9.38
C LYS A 225 -14.59 -10.04 8.68
N LYS A 226 -15.72 -9.70 8.06
CA LYS A 226 -15.89 -8.34 7.52
C LYS A 226 -16.20 -7.39 8.67
N VAL A 227 -15.46 -6.28 8.73
CA VAL A 227 -15.65 -5.20 9.69
C VAL A 227 -15.92 -3.89 8.96
N SER A 228 -16.77 -3.04 9.54
CA SER A 228 -16.98 -1.69 9.00
C SER A 228 -15.96 -0.70 9.57
N VAL A 229 -15.83 0.45 8.90
CA VAL A 229 -14.98 1.56 9.39
C VAL A 229 -15.44 2.01 10.77
N GLU A 230 -16.76 2.09 10.99
CA GLU A 230 -17.35 2.49 12.26
C GLU A 230 -17.04 1.51 13.40
N GLN A 231 -17.09 0.20 13.10
CA GLN A 231 -16.71 -0.84 14.07
C GLN A 231 -15.24 -0.74 14.44
N GLN A 232 -14.38 -0.46 13.48
CA GLN A 232 -12.94 -0.31 13.73
C GLN A 232 -12.63 0.96 14.53
N MET A 233 -13.29 2.08 14.23
CA MET A 233 -13.18 3.31 15.04
C MET A 233 -13.65 3.09 16.49
N GLN A 234 -14.75 2.36 16.69
CA GLN A 234 -15.23 2.03 18.04
C GLN A 234 -14.24 1.13 18.78
N GLN A 235 -13.64 0.16 18.09
CA GLN A 235 -12.64 -0.73 18.68
C GLN A 235 -11.38 0.06 19.07
N ALA A 236 -10.87 0.92 18.19
CA ALA A 236 -9.74 1.80 18.47
C ALA A 236 -10.00 2.72 19.67
N SER A 237 -11.19 3.33 19.73
CA SER A 237 -11.61 4.19 20.86
C SER A 237 -11.65 3.42 22.19
N ARG A 238 -12.16 2.18 22.17
CA ARG A 238 -12.17 1.32 23.38
C ARG A 238 -10.75 0.95 23.82
N THR A 239 -9.87 0.64 22.87
CA THR A 239 -8.47 0.31 23.17
C THR A 239 -7.73 1.50 23.77
N MET A 240 -7.98 2.71 23.25
CA MET A 240 -7.42 3.95 23.83
C MET A 240 -7.93 4.22 25.26
N GLN A 241 -9.21 3.93 25.53
CA GLN A 241 -9.78 4.10 26.87
C GLN A 241 -9.29 3.03 27.88
N GLN A 242 -8.89 1.86 27.39
CA GLN A 242 -8.40 0.75 28.20
C GLN A 242 -6.88 0.75 28.36
N ALA A 243 -6.15 1.55 27.56
CA ALA A 243 -4.71 1.72 27.75
C ALA A 243 -4.47 2.34 29.15
N PRO A 244 -3.66 1.72 30.02
CA PRO A 244 -3.35 2.31 31.32
C PRO A 244 -2.79 3.70 31.09
N GLN A 245 -3.33 4.69 31.82
CA GLN A 245 -2.97 6.12 31.73
C GLN A 245 -1.52 6.35 32.17
N GLN A 246 -0.56 5.84 31.42
CA GLN A 246 0.83 6.30 31.47
C GLN A 246 1.00 7.47 30.50
N VAL A 247 0.13 8.45 30.64
CA VAL A 247 0.32 9.76 29.98
C VAL A 247 1.35 10.50 30.83
N PRO A 248 2.49 10.94 30.25
CA PRO A 248 3.45 11.76 30.98
C PRO A 248 2.74 12.97 31.60
N PRO A 249 3.13 13.43 32.81
CA PRO A 249 2.40 14.44 33.57
C PRO A 249 2.14 15.78 32.84
N GLY A 250 2.76 16.06 31.72
CA GLY A 250 2.52 17.28 30.94
C GLY A 250 1.43 17.19 29.86
N THR A 251 1.00 15.98 29.47
CA THR A 251 0.04 15.81 28.38
C THR A 251 -1.41 15.90 28.86
N GLN A 252 -1.66 15.65 30.14
CA GLN A 252 -2.98 15.76 30.76
C GLN A 252 -3.44 17.21 30.85
N ASP A 253 -2.53 18.15 31.11
CA ASP A 253 -2.84 19.58 31.18
C ASP A 253 -3.17 20.15 29.81
N MET A 254 -2.50 19.67 28.74
CA MET A 254 -2.79 20.07 27.36
C MET A 254 -4.16 19.56 26.90
N MET A 255 -4.58 18.34 27.27
CA MET A 255 -5.93 17.84 26.98
C MET A 255 -7.01 18.57 27.78
N ARG A 256 -6.73 18.97 29.02
CA ARG A 256 -7.66 19.78 29.82
C ARG A 256 -7.89 21.18 29.24
N GLN A 257 -6.84 21.80 28.71
CA GLN A 257 -6.94 23.10 28.01
C GLN A 257 -7.77 23.02 26.73
N MET A 258 -7.72 21.93 25.98
CA MET A 258 -8.55 21.75 24.79
C MET A 258 -10.04 21.50 25.11
N GLN A 259 -10.37 21.05 26.30
CA GLN A 259 -11.77 20.79 26.72
C GLN A 259 -12.47 21.98 27.36
N GLN A 260 -11.81 23.14 27.53
CA GLN A 260 -12.43 24.38 28.01
C GLN A 260 -12.50 25.43 26.89
N PRO A 261 -13.58 25.45 26.07
CA PRO A 261 -13.81 26.56 25.15
C PRO A 261 -14.32 27.76 25.94
N GLY A 262 -13.49 28.76 26.11
CA GLY A 262 -13.92 30.08 26.51
C GLY A 262 -13.44 30.60 27.86
N GLN A 263 -12.14 30.85 28.03
CA GLN A 263 -11.65 31.89 28.92
C GLN A 263 -10.34 32.47 28.34
N MET A 264 -10.47 33.25 27.28
CA MET A 264 -9.46 34.26 26.97
C MET A 264 -9.80 35.51 27.76
N THR A 265 -9.15 35.72 28.88
CA THR A 265 -9.09 37.04 29.50
C THR A 265 -8.10 37.89 28.71
N PRO A 266 -8.49 39.08 28.25
CA PRO A 266 -7.52 39.99 27.66
C PRO A 266 -6.75 40.68 28.82
N GLU A 267 -5.47 40.38 28.91
CA GLU A 267 -4.56 41.25 29.68
C GLU A 267 -4.23 42.50 28.84
N MET A 268 -4.45 43.67 29.49
CA MET A 268 -4.09 45.01 29.01
C MET A 268 -2.57 45.21 28.94
#